data_17ed90352fdbd7977c3b0195712b6296
#
_entry.id   17ed90352fdbd7977c3b0195712b6296
#
_cell.length_a   1.000
_cell.length_b   1.000
_cell.length_c   1.000
_cell.angle_alpha   90.00
_cell.angle_beta   90.00
_cell.angle_gamma   90.00
#
_symmetry.space_group_name_H-M   'P 1'
#
loop_
_entity.id
_entity.type
_entity.pdbx_description
1 polymer ?
#
loop_
_entity_poly.entity_id
_entity_poly.type
_entity_poly.pdbx_seq_one_letter_code
_entity_poly.pdbx_strand_id
1 'polypeptide(L)' 'MAELFDSNRTYILGDPELEIIGSRELLAQWRHRMVGPAWVSIGRKITYFGSDLNAWISAQRTDPNEEATI' A
#
# COMPACT_ATOMS: atom_id res chain seq x y z
N MET A 1 -6.57 15.71 -7.07
CA MET A 1 -6.78 14.29 -7.37
C MET A 1 -7.10 13.55 -6.08
N ALA A 2 -8.11 12.72 -6.09
CA ALA A 2 -8.49 11.96 -4.90
C ALA A 2 -7.47 10.86 -4.61
N GLU A 3 -7.09 10.73 -3.36
CA GLU A 3 -6.25 9.65 -2.90
C GLU A 3 -7.10 8.40 -2.63
N LEU A 4 -6.54 7.23 -2.87
CA LEU A 4 -7.26 5.98 -2.63
C LEU A 4 -7.47 5.74 -1.14
N PHE A 5 -6.49 6.08 -0.32
CA PHE A 5 -6.56 5.99 1.13
C PHE A 5 -6.47 7.38 1.76
N ASP A 6 -7.05 7.52 2.94
CA ASP A 6 -6.96 8.76 3.69
C ASP A 6 -5.56 8.86 4.30
N SER A 7 -4.79 9.88 3.88
CA SER A 7 -3.41 10.08 4.35
C SER A 7 -3.31 10.31 5.85
N ASN A 8 -4.39 10.73 6.49
CA ASN A 8 -4.41 11.01 7.93
C ASN A 8 -4.92 9.82 8.75
N ARG A 9 -5.13 8.69 8.11
CA ARG A 9 -5.70 7.50 8.73
C ARG A 9 -4.69 6.38 8.76
N THR A 10 -4.88 5.45 9.71
CA THR A 10 -4.12 4.20 9.75
C THR A 10 -5.04 3.04 9.42
N TYR A 11 -4.47 2.00 8.82
CA TYR A 11 -5.19 0.80 8.43
C TYR A 11 -4.49 -0.39 9.03
N ILE A 12 -5.25 -1.23 9.74
CA ILE A 12 -4.71 -2.43 10.39
C ILE A 12 -4.92 -3.61 9.46
N LEU A 13 -3.96 -4.52 9.41
CA LEU A 13 -4.08 -5.73 8.61
C LEU A 13 -5.37 -6.47 8.97
N GLY A 14 -6.14 -6.82 7.96
CA GLY A 14 -7.48 -7.38 8.11
C GLY A 14 -8.59 -6.39 7.83
N ASP A 15 -8.25 -5.10 7.73
CA ASP A 15 -9.22 -4.06 7.35
C ASP A 15 -9.70 -4.34 5.91
N PRO A 16 -11.02 -4.41 5.68
CA PRO A 16 -11.54 -4.65 4.33
C PRO A 16 -11.05 -3.64 3.28
N GLU A 17 -10.76 -2.43 3.68
CA GLU A 17 -10.28 -1.40 2.75
C GLU A 17 -8.91 -1.76 2.15
N LEU A 18 -8.10 -2.53 2.86
CA LEU A 18 -6.80 -2.97 2.36
C LEU A 18 -6.91 -4.00 1.23
N GLU A 19 -8.05 -4.67 1.11
CA GLU A 19 -8.26 -5.66 0.06
C GLU A 19 -8.26 -5.04 -1.33
N ILE A 20 -8.41 -3.72 -1.43
CA ILE A 20 -8.32 -3.01 -2.70
C ILE A 20 -6.95 -3.22 -3.35
N ILE A 21 -5.89 -3.27 -2.55
CA ILE A 21 -4.53 -3.43 -3.08
C ILE A 21 -4.08 -4.89 -3.09
N GLY A 22 -4.73 -5.74 -2.32
CA GLY A 22 -4.38 -7.15 -2.29
C GLY A 22 -5.01 -7.88 -1.13
N SER A 23 -5.03 -9.20 -1.23
CA SER A 23 -5.54 -10.04 -0.14
C SER A 23 -4.60 -9.99 1.06
N ARG A 24 -5.11 -10.42 2.20
CA ARG A 24 -4.30 -10.50 3.44
C ARG A 24 -3.07 -11.37 3.22
N GLU A 25 -3.22 -12.47 2.50
CA GLU A 25 -2.13 -13.39 2.21
C GLU A 25 -1.08 -12.74 1.31
N LEU A 26 -1.52 -11.98 0.31
CA LEU A 26 -0.63 -11.27 -0.58
C LEU A 26 0.16 -10.20 0.17
N LEU A 27 -0.51 -9.45 1.04
CA LEU A 27 0.16 -8.45 1.86
C LEU A 27 1.21 -9.10 2.77
N ALA A 28 0.89 -10.27 3.32
CA ALA A 28 1.85 -11.02 4.14
C ALA A 28 3.07 -11.45 3.34
N GLN A 29 2.87 -11.92 2.11
CA GLN A 29 3.97 -12.30 1.22
C GLN A 29 4.86 -11.10 0.91
N TRP A 30 4.26 -9.94 0.65
CA TRP A 30 5.02 -8.72 0.39
C TRP A 30 5.88 -8.33 1.58
N ARG A 31 5.33 -8.39 2.79
CA ARG A 31 6.10 -8.08 4.00
C ARG A 31 7.26 -9.05 4.17
N HIS A 32 7.02 -10.31 3.91
CA HIS A 32 8.06 -11.34 4.03
C HIS A 32 9.19 -11.09 3.04
N ARG A 33 8.88 -10.60 1.85
CA ARG A 33 9.86 -10.28 0.81
C ARG A 33 10.42 -8.87 0.93
N MET A 34 9.97 -8.10 1.90
CA MET A 34 10.35 -6.69 2.08
C MET A 34 10.02 -5.83 0.87
N VAL A 35 8.86 -6.10 0.26
CA VAL A 35 8.32 -5.31 -0.86
C VAL A 35 6.92 -4.84 -0.51
N GLY A 36 6.32 -4.02 -1.37
CA GLY A 36 5.00 -3.47 -1.14
C GLY A 36 5.05 -2.19 -0.32
N PRO A 37 3.90 -1.72 0.18
CA PRO A 37 3.86 -0.48 0.95
C PRO A 37 4.57 -0.61 2.30
N ALA A 38 5.07 0.50 2.79
CA ALA A 38 5.70 0.56 4.11
C ALA A 38 4.68 0.22 5.20
N TRP A 39 5.14 -0.41 6.25
CA TRP A 39 4.28 -0.85 7.34
C TRP A 39 4.99 -0.72 8.67
N VAL A 40 4.19 -0.73 9.75
CA VAL A 40 4.71 -0.64 11.12
C VAL A 40 4.10 -1.78 11.92
N SER A 41 4.94 -2.47 12.69
CA SER A 41 4.47 -3.50 13.60
C SER A 41 4.30 -2.88 14.99
N ILE A 42 3.06 -2.84 15.47
CA ILE A 42 2.74 -2.33 16.80
C ILE A 42 2.23 -3.50 17.63
N GLY A 43 3.09 -4.02 18.50
CA GLY A 43 2.80 -5.26 19.19
C GLY A 43 2.64 -6.38 18.17
N ARG A 44 1.45 -7.01 18.13
CA ARG A 44 1.15 -8.07 17.16
C ARG A 44 0.37 -7.56 15.96
N LYS A 45 0.12 -6.25 15.90
CA LYS A 45 -0.69 -5.68 14.83
C LYS A 45 0.19 -5.08 13.77
N ILE A 46 -0.09 -5.43 12.53
CA ILE A 46 0.55 -4.82 11.37
C ILE A 46 -0.30 -3.64 10.96
N THR A 47 0.31 -2.46 10.93
CA THR A 47 -0.39 -1.20 10.67
C THR A 47 0.21 -0.53 9.45
N TYR A 48 -0.65 -0.05 8.56
CA TYR A 48 -0.26 0.73 7.39
C TYR A 48 -0.76 2.16 7.57
N PHE A 49 0.11 3.13 7.37
CA PHE A 49 -0.32 4.52 7.33
C PHE A 49 -0.86 4.85 5.95
N GLY A 50 -1.99 5.58 5.92
CA GLY A 50 -2.61 5.97 4.64
C GLY A 50 -1.66 6.72 3.74
N SER A 51 -0.81 7.59 4.30
CA SER A 51 0.18 8.32 3.51
C SER A 51 1.20 7.38 2.86
N ASP A 52 1.63 6.34 3.55
CA ASP A 52 2.55 5.35 3.00
C ASP A 52 1.89 4.51 1.92
N LEU A 53 0.63 4.15 2.12
CA LEU A 53 -0.14 3.41 1.12
C LEU A 53 -0.28 4.23 -0.16
N ASN A 54 -0.63 5.49 -0.04
CA ASN A 54 -0.79 6.38 -1.19
C ASN A 54 0.54 6.59 -1.93
N ALA A 55 1.63 6.73 -1.19
CA ALA A 55 2.96 6.87 -1.78
C ALA A 55 3.36 5.63 -2.57
N TRP A 56 3.09 4.44 -2.01
CA TRP A 56 3.38 3.19 -2.70
C TRP A 56 2.53 3.04 -3.96
N ILE A 57 1.24 3.38 -3.88
CA ILE A 57 0.34 3.31 -5.04
C ILE A 57 0.84 4.24 -6.15
N SER A 58 1.25 5.45 -5.81
CA SER A 58 1.80 6.39 -6.79
C SER A 58 3.04 5.83 -7.47
N ALA A 59 3.88 5.11 -6.74
CA ALA A 59 5.07 4.48 -7.29
C ALA A 59 4.76 3.33 -8.24
N GLN A 60 3.55 2.75 -8.15
CA GLN A 60 3.12 1.67 -9.04
C GLN A 60 2.49 2.20 -10.33
N ARG A 61 2.30 3.50 -10.43
CA ARG A 61 1.65 4.10 -11.59
C ARG A 61 2.44 3.80 -12.86
N THR A 62 1.73 3.37 -13.89
CA THR A 62 2.28 3.17 -15.22
C THR A 62 1.69 4.21 -16.15
N ASP A 63 2.54 5.00 -16.79
CA ASP A 63 2.09 5.98 -17.77
C ASP A 63 2.67 5.59 -19.13
N PRO A 64 1.84 5.11 -20.07
CA PRO A 64 2.33 4.71 -21.38
C PRO A 64 3.02 5.84 -22.15
N ASN A 65 2.61 7.08 -21.92
CA ASN A 65 3.22 8.22 -22.59
C ASN A 65 4.66 8.45 -22.10
N GLU A 66 4.91 8.27 -20.81
CA GLU A 66 6.26 8.38 -20.26
C GLU A 66 7.15 7.28 -20.77
N GLU A 67 6.64 6.06 -20.88
CA GLU A 67 7.39 4.93 -21.38
C GLU A 67 7.69 5.07 -22.86
N ALA A 68 6.78 5.68 -23.62
CA ALA A 68 6.94 5.86 -25.05
C ALA A 68 8.03 6.85 -25.40
N THR A 69 8.51 7.65 -24.46
CA THR A 69 9.58 8.62 -24.70
C THR A 69 10.99 8.04 -24.55
N ILE A 70 11.10 6.82 -24.15
CA ILE A 70 12.41 6.18 -23.95
C ILE A 70 13.09 5.78 -25.25
#